data_056bc65cfc70b999ea5d5f6c0476f202
#
_entry.id   056bc65cfc70b999ea5d5f6c0476f202
#
_cell.length_a   1.000
_cell.length_b   1.000
_cell.length_c   1.000
_cell.angle_alpha   90.00
_cell.angle_beta   90.00
_cell.angle_gamma   90.00
#
_symmetry.space_group_name_H-M   'P 1'
#
loop_
_entity.id
_entity.type
_entity.pdbx_description
1 polymer ?
#
loop_
_entity_poly.entity_id
_entity_poly.type
_entity_poly.pdbx_seq_one_letter_code
_entity_poly.pdbx_strand_id
1 'polypeptide(L)'
;MTDTGPNTGPLFVSSGDLVSDRRYKAAVELAARGDFAAAADVLTQTVEAAPGFATAWFALGAIRDQLGDRDGAIAAFTAASRADPDDYHGARLQLARLGAGAGTPAMTEPYVRRLFDQYAGRYDAALTEHLHYRGPALLLTAVKSVLERLGQPMHFASLLDLGCGTGLAGEVFRPFAARLVGVDLSAAMIARAQAKGDYDRLVVGNLAAFVSDEIAKAAKYDLVLAADVFVYVNDLAPVLADITRVLAPRGVVAFTVETHFDAGVTLLPTLRFAHGELYLRDAVAVAGLELLALEQAAIRTEKGTPVAGLVVVAISART
;
A
#
# COMPACT_ATOMS: atom_id res chain seq x y z
N MET A 1 -24.81 -7.59 6.11
CA MET A 1 -24.00 -6.97 5.04
C MET A 1 -22.61 -6.76 5.61
N THR A 2 -21.69 -7.66 5.31
CA THR A 2 -20.33 -7.61 5.82
C THR A 2 -19.54 -6.69 4.91
N ASP A 3 -19.33 -5.44 5.34
CA ASP A 3 -18.39 -4.52 4.72
C ASP A 3 -16.98 -5.08 4.97
N THR A 4 -16.51 -5.85 4.00
CA THR A 4 -15.12 -6.27 3.94
C THR A 4 -14.32 -5.04 3.55
N GLY A 5 -13.38 -4.60 4.41
CA GLY A 5 -12.45 -3.48 4.12
C GLY A 5 -11.90 -3.47 2.69
N PRO A 6 -10.90 -2.69 2.33
CA PRO A 6 -10.57 -2.30 0.96
C PRO A 6 -10.45 -3.40 -0.12
N ASN A 7 -10.95 -4.60 0.08
CA ASN A 7 -10.82 -5.70 -0.87
C ASN A 7 -12.17 -6.38 -1.19
N THR A 8 -13.12 -5.68 -1.77
CA THR A 8 -14.47 -6.20 -2.02
C THR A 8 -14.78 -6.54 -3.48
N GLY A 9 -13.85 -7.07 -4.20
CA GLY A 9 -14.12 -7.68 -5.49
C GLY A 9 -12.84 -7.96 -6.27
N PRO A 10 -12.73 -9.11 -6.92
CA PRO A 10 -11.58 -9.37 -7.76
C PRO A 10 -11.54 -8.36 -8.89
N LEU A 11 -10.34 -7.81 -9.12
CA LEU A 11 -10.04 -6.95 -10.26
C LEU A 11 -10.42 -7.67 -11.56
N PHE A 12 -11.44 -7.20 -12.25
CA PHE A 12 -11.92 -7.85 -13.46
C PHE A 12 -11.11 -7.42 -14.69
N VAL A 13 -10.49 -8.39 -15.35
CA VAL A 13 -9.93 -8.27 -16.70
C VAL A 13 -10.69 -9.27 -17.57
N SER A 14 -11.26 -8.84 -18.69
CA SER A 14 -12.01 -9.70 -19.61
C SER A 14 -11.13 -10.82 -20.17
N SER A 15 -11.72 -11.99 -20.34
CA SER A 15 -11.08 -13.11 -21.05
C SER A 15 -10.94 -12.89 -22.56
N GLY A 16 -11.66 -11.90 -23.13
CA GLY A 16 -11.86 -11.74 -24.57
C GLY A 16 -13.01 -12.61 -25.12
N ASP A 17 -13.57 -13.51 -24.31
CA ASP A 17 -14.74 -14.33 -24.65
C ASP A 17 -15.95 -13.96 -23.80
N LEU A 18 -17.02 -13.51 -24.44
CA LEU A 18 -18.24 -13.07 -23.75
C LEU A 18 -18.93 -14.17 -22.94
N VAL A 19 -18.78 -15.42 -23.33
CA VAL A 19 -19.39 -16.55 -22.61
C VAL A 19 -18.66 -16.80 -21.31
N SER A 20 -17.34 -16.82 -21.35
CA SER A 20 -16.48 -16.97 -20.18
C SER A 20 -16.62 -15.79 -19.21
N ASP A 21 -16.72 -14.57 -19.72
CA ASP A 21 -16.96 -13.37 -18.92
C ASP A 21 -18.32 -13.41 -18.21
N ARG A 22 -19.38 -13.90 -18.88
CA ARG A 22 -20.72 -14.08 -18.27
C ARG A 22 -20.71 -15.15 -17.19
N ARG A 23 -20.04 -16.29 -17.44
CA ARG A 23 -19.89 -17.37 -16.44
C ARG A 23 -19.16 -16.86 -15.20
N TYR A 24 -18.07 -16.12 -15.39
CA TYR A 24 -17.36 -15.48 -14.29
C TYR A 24 -18.30 -14.58 -13.46
N LYS A 25 -19.08 -13.70 -14.10
CA LYS A 25 -20.03 -12.83 -13.40
C LYS A 25 -21.06 -13.62 -12.62
N ALA A 26 -21.61 -14.69 -13.21
CA ALA A 26 -22.55 -15.58 -12.51
C ALA A 26 -21.91 -16.25 -11.28
N ALA A 27 -20.65 -16.66 -11.36
CA ALA A 27 -19.92 -17.22 -10.22
C ALA A 27 -19.69 -16.17 -9.11
N VAL A 28 -19.38 -14.93 -9.46
CA VAL A 28 -19.26 -13.83 -8.49
C VAL A 28 -20.60 -13.57 -7.78
N GLU A 29 -21.72 -13.63 -8.50
CA GLU A 29 -23.06 -13.50 -7.90
C GLU A 29 -23.40 -14.66 -6.95
N LEU A 30 -23.04 -15.90 -7.29
CA LEU A 30 -23.19 -17.06 -6.39
C LEU A 30 -22.36 -16.88 -5.13
N ALA A 31 -21.10 -16.49 -5.26
CA ALA A 31 -20.22 -16.21 -4.12
C ALA A 31 -20.77 -15.09 -3.22
N ALA A 32 -21.32 -14.03 -3.80
CA ALA A 32 -21.95 -12.93 -3.06
C ALA A 32 -23.18 -13.37 -2.25
N ARG A 33 -23.85 -14.45 -2.66
CA ARG A 33 -24.98 -15.10 -1.93
C ARG A 33 -24.49 -16.13 -0.91
N GLY A 34 -23.18 -16.38 -0.82
CA GLY A 34 -22.58 -17.38 0.08
C GLY A 34 -22.55 -18.80 -0.51
N ASP A 35 -22.97 -19.01 -1.76
CA ASP A 35 -22.92 -20.31 -2.42
C ASP A 35 -21.54 -20.52 -3.08
N PHE A 36 -20.54 -20.70 -2.22
CA PHE A 36 -19.14 -20.87 -2.63
C PHE A 36 -18.90 -22.17 -3.41
N ALA A 37 -19.65 -23.22 -3.11
CA ALA A 37 -19.52 -24.49 -3.82
C ALA A 37 -19.96 -24.35 -5.29
N ALA A 38 -21.16 -23.82 -5.54
CA ALA A 38 -21.64 -23.57 -6.89
C ALA A 38 -20.75 -22.54 -7.64
N ALA A 39 -20.22 -21.51 -6.93
CA ALA A 39 -19.29 -20.57 -7.51
C ALA A 39 -17.99 -21.26 -7.98
N ALA A 40 -17.43 -22.17 -7.17
CA ALA A 40 -16.24 -22.94 -7.53
C ALA A 40 -16.48 -23.83 -8.76
N ASP A 41 -17.64 -24.48 -8.84
CA ASP A 41 -17.99 -25.34 -10.00
C ASP A 41 -18.10 -24.53 -11.30
N VAL A 42 -18.77 -23.36 -11.25
CA VAL A 42 -18.89 -22.47 -12.41
C VAL A 42 -17.53 -21.90 -12.82
N LEU A 43 -16.68 -21.52 -11.86
CA LEU A 43 -15.33 -21.02 -12.14
C LEU A 43 -14.45 -22.12 -12.72
N THR A 44 -14.54 -23.37 -12.23
CA THR A 44 -13.79 -24.50 -12.78
C THR A 44 -14.13 -24.70 -14.26
N GLN A 45 -15.42 -24.76 -14.62
CA GLN A 45 -15.83 -24.81 -16.01
C GLN A 45 -15.39 -23.61 -16.85
N THR A 46 -15.33 -22.43 -16.22
CA THR A 46 -14.89 -21.20 -16.89
C THR A 46 -13.41 -21.26 -17.25
N VAL A 47 -12.55 -21.71 -16.33
CA VAL A 47 -11.10 -21.78 -16.58
C VAL A 47 -10.71 -22.96 -17.47
N GLU A 48 -11.52 -24.03 -17.51
CA GLU A 48 -11.38 -25.12 -18.50
C GLU A 48 -11.67 -24.64 -19.92
N ALA A 49 -12.70 -23.81 -20.09
CA ALA A 49 -13.05 -23.22 -21.39
C ALA A 49 -12.11 -22.08 -21.81
N ALA A 50 -11.58 -21.31 -20.85
CA ALA A 50 -10.70 -20.18 -21.08
C ALA A 50 -9.45 -20.25 -20.18
N PRO A 51 -8.45 -21.09 -20.45
CA PRO A 51 -7.29 -21.30 -19.58
C PRO A 51 -6.42 -20.06 -19.36
N GLY A 52 -6.46 -19.09 -20.27
CA GLY A 52 -5.77 -17.80 -20.15
C GLY A 52 -6.51 -16.75 -19.29
N PHE A 53 -7.67 -17.08 -18.75
CA PHE A 53 -8.49 -16.12 -17.99
C PHE A 53 -7.99 -15.98 -16.54
N ALA A 54 -6.97 -15.16 -16.34
CA ALA A 54 -6.32 -14.96 -15.03
C ALA A 54 -7.30 -14.51 -13.93
N THR A 55 -8.27 -13.66 -14.26
CA THR A 55 -9.31 -13.20 -13.31
C THR A 55 -10.15 -14.39 -12.77
N ALA A 56 -10.52 -15.32 -13.63
CA ALA A 56 -11.30 -16.49 -13.20
C ALA A 56 -10.46 -17.46 -12.38
N TRP A 57 -9.20 -17.68 -12.75
CA TRP A 57 -8.26 -18.47 -11.95
C TRP A 57 -8.04 -17.88 -10.56
N PHE A 58 -7.85 -16.56 -10.47
CA PHE A 58 -7.68 -15.88 -9.18
C PHE A 58 -8.94 -16.03 -8.32
N ALA A 59 -10.12 -15.80 -8.90
CA ALA A 59 -11.39 -15.96 -8.19
C ALA A 59 -11.62 -17.40 -7.71
N LEU A 60 -11.29 -18.41 -8.54
CA LEU A 60 -11.35 -19.80 -8.16
C LEU A 60 -10.44 -20.11 -6.96
N GLY A 61 -9.22 -19.57 -6.98
CA GLY A 61 -8.28 -19.68 -5.86
C GLY A 61 -8.85 -19.09 -4.57
N ALA A 62 -9.42 -17.89 -4.63
CA ALA A 62 -10.04 -17.23 -3.49
C ALA A 62 -11.25 -18.02 -2.94
N ILE A 63 -12.10 -18.55 -3.79
CA ILE A 63 -13.25 -19.36 -3.39
C ILE A 63 -12.81 -20.69 -2.76
N ARG A 64 -11.83 -21.38 -3.33
CA ARG A 64 -11.30 -22.63 -2.78
C ARG A 64 -10.65 -22.42 -1.41
N ASP A 65 -9.92 -21.31 -1.24
CA ASP A 65 -9.36 -20.91 0.06
C ASP A 65 -10.46 -20.70 1.13
N GLN A 66 -11.56 -20.06 0.75
CA GLN A 66 -12.74 -19.89 1.63
C GLN A 66 -13.41 -21.23 1.99
N LEU A 67 -13.39 -22.19 1.08
CA LEU A 67 -13.90 -23.55 1.32
C LEU A 67 -12.93 -24.43 2.12
N GLY A 68 -11.72 -23.93 2.44
CA GLY A 68 -10.68 -24.70 3.12
C GLY A 68 -9.91 -25.66 2.20
N ASP A 69 -10.16 -25.64 0.89
CA ASP A 69 -9.42 -26.41 -0.12
C ASP A 69 -8.08 -25.67 -0.44
N ARG A 70 -7.12 -25.82 0.49
CA ARG A 70 -5.83 -25.15 0.39
C ARG A 70 -5.04 -25.55 -0.85
N ASP A 71 -5.02 -26.83 -1.18
CA ASP A 71 -4.24 -27.33 -2.32
C ASP A 71 -4.85 -26.89 -3.65
N GLY A 72 -6.19 -26.93 -3.75
CA GLY A 72 -6.92 -26.39 -4.88
C GLY A 72 -6.76 -24.88 -5.04
N ALA A 73 -6.71 -24.14 -3.93
CA ALA A 73 -6.43 -22.69 -3.94
C ALA A 73 -5.02 -22.39 -4.47
N ILE A 74 -4.00 -23.13 -3.99
CA ILE A 74 -2.62 -22.99 -4.47
C ILE A 74 -2.52 -23.30 -5.97
N ALA A 75 -3.18 -24.37 -6.42
CA ALA A 75 -3.19 -24.73 -7.85
C ALA A 75 -3.82 -23.60 -8.70
N ALA A 76 -4.94 -23.06 -8.26
CA ALA A 76 -5.65 -21.99 -8.98
C ALA A 76 -4.85 -20.66 -8.99
N PHE A 77 -4.27 -20.24 -7.85
CA PHE A 77 -3.42 -19.05 -7.83
C PHE A 77 -2.13 -19.24 -8.65
N THR A 78 -1.58 -20.44 -8.70
CA THR A 78 -0.45 -20.76 -9.58
C THR A 78 -0.82 -20.59 -11.05
N ALA A 79 -2.01 -21.07 -11.45
CA ALA A 79 -2.51 -20.88 -12.80
C ALA A 79 -2.79 -19.40 -13.11
N ALA A 80 -3.37 -18.66 -12.16
CA ALA A 80 -3.56 -17.20 -12.29
C ALA A 80 -2.24 -16.45 -12.53
N SER A 81 -1.19 -16.74 -11.74
CA SER A 81 0.14 -16.13 -11.90
C SER A 81 0.83 -16.47 -13.23
N ARG A 82 0.52 -17.65 -13.80
CA ARG A 82 1.04 -18.02 -15.14
C ARG A 82 0.27 -17.32 -16.26
N ALA A 83 -1.04 -17.16 -16.09
CA ALA A 83 -1.90 -16.48 -17.07
C ALA A 83 -1.71 -14.96 -17.07
N ASP A 84 -1.19 -14.39 -15.98
CA ASP A 84 -0.94 -12.97 -15.77
C ASP A 84 0.48 -12.76 -15.22
N PRO A 85 1.50 -12.63 -16.09
CA PRO A 85 2.89 -12.41 -15.66
C PRO A 85 3.10 -11.10 -14.90
N ASP A 86 2.28 -10.08 -15.15
CA ASP A 86 2.33 -8.78 -14.46
C ASP A 86 1.71 -8.83 -13.05
N ASP A 87 1.06 -9.96 -12.73
CA ASP A 87 0.42 -10.22 -11.44
C ASP A 87 -0.56 -9.12 -11.00
N TYR A 88 -1.39 -8.65 -11.92
CA TYR A 88 -2.43 -7.63 -11.67
C TYR A 88 -3.37 -7.98 -10.54
N HIS A 89 -3.58 -9.27 -10.29
CA HIS A 89 -4.48 -9.76 -9.26
C HIS A 89 -3.79 -10.02 -7.93
N GLY A 90 -2.45 -10.04 -7.87
CA GLY A 90 -1.69 -10.37 -6.66
C GLY A 90 -1.70 -11.87 -6.33
N ALA A 91 -1.74 -12.73 -7.34
CA ALA A 91 -1.75 -14.18 -7.15
C ALA A 91 -0.50 -14.68 -6.42
N ARG A 92 0.68 -14.06 -6.67
CA ARG A 92 1.92 -14.39 -5.96
C ARG A 92 1.87 -14.05 -4.47
N LEU A 93 1.17 -12.98 -4.10
CA LEU A 93 0.96 -12.62 -2.68
C LEU A 93 0.06 -13.66 -2.00
N GLN A 94 -0.99 -14.14 -2.68
CA GLN A 94 -1.85 -15.20 -2.15
C GLN A 94 -1.07 -16.51 -1.99
N LEU A 95 -0.22 -16.87 -2.95
CA LEU A 95 0.65 -18.03 -2.83
C LEU A 95 1.60 -17.91 -1.63
N ALA A 96 2.22 -16.74 -1.44
CA ALA A 96 3.09 -16.48 -0.28
C ALA A 96 2.32 -16.58 1.04
N ARG A 97 1.12 -16.01 1.12
CA ARG A 97 0.23 -16.12 2.28
C ARG A 97 -0.13 -17.58 2.60
N LEU A 98 -0.32 -18.38 1.58
CA LEU A 98 -0.58 -19.82 1.72
C LEU A 98 0.70 -20.64 1.94
N GLY A 99 1.89 -20.00 2.09
CA GLY A 99 3.15 -20.72 2.26
C GLY A 99 3.59 -21.50 1.03
N ALA A 100 3.09 -21.16 -0.15
CA ALA A 100 3.45 -21.73 -1.44
C ALA A 100 4.25 -20.70 -2.25
N GLY A 101 5.49 -21.00 -2.58
CA GLY A 101 6.34 -20.11 -3.35
C GLY A 101 7.72 -19.88 -2.70
N ALA A 102 8.63 -19.25 -3.42
CA ALA A 102 9.97 -18.95 -2.95
C ALA A 102 10.00 -17.59 -2.23
N GLY A 103 9.75 -17.58 -0.93
CA GLY A 103 9.82 -16.37 -0.10
C GLY A 103 8.61 -15.43 -0.25
N THR A 104 8.73 -14.23 0.34
CA THR A 104 7.69 -13.20 0.26
C THR A 104 7.98 -12.29 -0.95
N PRO A 105 7.15 -12.33 -2.00
CA PRO A 105 7.39 -11.51 -3.19
C PRO A 105 7.16 -10.03 -2.89
N ALA A 106 7.85 -9.15 -3.62
CA ALA A 106 7.48 -7.75 -3.67
C ALA A 106 6.09 -7.60 -4.32
N MET A 107 5.33 -6.60 -3.89
CA MET A 107 4.09 -6.25 -4.59
C MET A 107 4.41 -5.65 -5.94
N THR A 108 3.72 -6.12 -6.98
CA THR A 108 3.92 -5.56 -8.32
C THR A 108 3.26 -4.18 -8.44
N GLU A 109 3.87 -3.31 -9.21
CA GLU A 109 3.31 -1.98 -9.48
C GLU A 109 1.91 -2.06 -10.12
N PRO A 110 1.66 -2.93 -11.12
CA PRO A 110 0.33 -3.11 -11.68
C PRO A 110 -0.74 -3.49 -10.63
N TYR A 111 -0.41 -4.38 -9.69
CA TYR A 111 -1.32 -4.76 -8.60
C TYR A 111 -1.67 -3.56 -7.71
N VAL A 112 -0.67 -2.84 -7.20
CA VAL A 112 -0.86 -1.70 -6.31
C VAL A 112 -1.62 -0.57 -7.02
N ARG A 113 -1.24 -0.24 -8.26
CA ARG A 113 -1.93 0.79 -9.07
C ARG A 113 -3.41 0.48 -9.21
N ARG A 114 -3.77 -0.73 -9.64
CA ARG A 114 -5.17 -1.12 -9.82
C ARG A 114 -5.95 -1.13 -8.52
N LEU A 115 -5.31 -1.56 -7.43
CA LEU A 115 -5.92 -1.51 -6.11
C LEU A 115 -6.39 -0.07 -5.79
N PHE A 116 -5.55 0.91 -5.97
CA PHE A 116 -5.86 2.30 -5.66
C PHE A 116 -6.76 2.99 -6.70
N ASP A 117 -6.63 2.68 -7.97
CA ASP A 117 -7.53 3.21 -9.01
C ASP A 117 -8.99 2.82 -8.75
N GLN A 118 -9.26 1.60 -8.28
CA GLN A 118 -10.61 1.17 -7.90
C GLN A 118 -11.15 1.87 -6.65
N TYR A 119 -10.24 2.21 -5.73
CA TYR A 119 -10.60 2.81 -4.43
C TYR A 119 -10.80 4.31 -4.49
N ALA A 120 -10.14 5.01 -5.40
CA ALA A 120 -10.08 6.47 -5.43
C ALA A 120 -11.47 7.12 -5.27
N GLY A 121 -12.52 6.52 -5.87
CA GLY A 121 -13.90 7.03 -5.80
C GLY A 121 -14.51 7.08 -4.40
N ARG A 122 -14.11 6.21 -3.50
CA ARG A 122 -14.69 6.01 -2.15
C ARG A 122 -13.65 6.15 -1.05
N TYR A 123 -12.40 6.49 -1.41
CA TYR A 123 -11.26 6.38 -0.52
C TYR A 123 -11.38 7.28 0.72
N ASP A 124 -11.66 8.58 0.53
CA ASP A 124 -11.74 9.53 1.65
C ASP A 124 -12.87 9.17 2.62
N ALA A 125 -14.08 8.89 2.10
CA ALA A 125 -15.20 8.48 2.93
C ALA A 125 -14.91 7.15 3.66
N ALA A 126 -14.32 6.17 2.97
CA ALA A 126 -13.96 4.91 3.61
C ALA A 126 -12.91 5.09 4.71
N LEU A 127 -11.89 5.91 4.51
CA LEU A 127 -10.85 6.17 5.50
C LEU A 127 -11.35 6.97 6.70
N THR A 128 -12.12 8.04 6.45
CA THR A 128 -12.55 8.95 7.52
C THR A 128 -13.74 8.42 8.30
N GLU A 129 -14.74 7.86 7.62
CA GLU A 129 -16.00 7.44 8.23
C GLU A 129 -15.96 6.01 8.76
N HIS A 130 -15.27 5.09 8.07
CA HIS A 130 -15.30 3.67 8.41
C HIS A 130 -14.02 3.16 9.06
N LEU A 131 -12.87 3.67 8.67
CA LEU A 131 -11.58 3.17 9.16
C LEU A 131 -10.97 4.06 10.25
N HIS A 132 -11.54 5.22 10.55
CA HIS A 132 -10.99 6.16 11.53
C HIS A 132 -9.49 6.39 11.33
N TYR A 133 -9.10 6.63 10.08
CA TYR A 133 -7.70 6.76 9.69
C TYR A 133 -7.04 7.98 10.32
N ARG A 134 -5.92 7.76 10.96
CA ARG A 134 -5.20 8.77 11.75
C ARG A 134 -3.77 9.04 11.28
N GLY A 135 -3.31 8.36 10.22
CA GLY A 135 -1.92 8.44 9.76
C GLY A 135 -1.37 9.86 9.68
N PRO A 136 -2.00 10.79 8.92
CA PRO A 136 -1.51 12.16 8.81
C PRO A 136 -1.45 12.92 10.14
N ALA A 137 -2.46 12.78 11.00
CA ALA A 137 -2.51 13.45 12.30
C ALA A 137 -1.45 12.89 13.28
N LEU A 138 -1.20 11.59 13.25
CA LEU A 138 -0.15 10.94 14.03
C LEU A 138 1.24 11.42 13.57
N LEU A 139 1.48 11.48 12.27
CA LEU A 139 2.72 12.01 11.71
C LEU A 139 2.94 13.49 12.10
N LEU A 140 1.90 14.31 11.99
CA LEU A 140 2.00 15.72 12.41
C LEU A 140 2.39 15.84 13.87
N THR A 141 1.74 15.08 14.75
CA THR A 141 2.02 15.09 16.20
C THR A 141 3.47 14.67 16.49
N ALA A 142 3.92 13.58 15.86
CA ALA A 142 5.27 13.06 16.07
C ALA A 142 6.35 14.02 15.54
N VAL A 143 6.16 14.56 14.31
CA VAL A 143 7.09 15.55 13.73
C VAL A 143 7.16 16.79 14.59
N LYS A 144 6.01 17.34 15.03
CA LYS A 144 5.95 18.51 15.89
C LYS A 144 6.70 18.27 17.21
N SER A 145 6.44 17.16 17.89
CA SER A 145 7.12 16.79 19.14
C SER A 145 8.63 16.68 18.97
N VAL A 146 9.10 16.09 17.87
CA VAL A 146 10.52 15.95 17.55
C VAL A 146 11.15 17.32 17.31
N LEU A 147 10.54 18.17 16.48
CA LEU A 147 11.09 19.50 16.16
C LEU A 147 11.13 20.42 17.40
N GLU A 148 10.12 20.36 18.27
CA GLU A 148 10.11 21.09 19.54
C GLU A 148 11.29 20.67 20.43
N ARG A 149 11.58 19.36 20.53
CA ARG A 149 12.75 18.86 21.29
C ARG A 149 14.08 19.32 20.69
N LEU A 150 14.14 19.51 19.37
CA LEU A 150 15.32 19.99 18.66
C LEU A 150 15.44 21.53 18.64
N GLY A 151 14.45 22.24 19.16
CA GLY A 151 14.39 23.71 19.09
C GLY A 151 14.22 24.24 17.66
N GLN A 152 13.62 23.44 16.76
CA GLN A 152 13.43 23.80 15.35
C GLN A 152 11.98 24.26 15.10
N PRO A 153 11.77 25.24 14.20
CA PRO A 153 10.43 25.69 13.88
C PRO A 153 9.67 24.62 13.05
N MET A 154 8.36 24.56 13.23
CA MET A 154 7.48 23.74 12.39
C MET A 154 7.22 24.48 11.07
N HIS A 155 8.24 24.55 10.21
CA HIS A 155 8.18 25.18 8.89
C HIS A 155 9.18 24.52 7.94
N PHE A 156 8.72 24.17 6.73
CA PHE A 156 9.51 23.47 5.72
C PHE A 156 9.53 24.29 4.43
N ALA A 157 10.71 24.62 3.91
CA ALA A 157 10.83 25.26 2.60
C ALA A 157 10.36 24.31 1.48
N SER A 158 10.63 23.01 1.63
CA SER A 158 10.17 22.00 0.68
C SER A 158 9.79 20.69 1.41
N LEU A 159 8.58 20.21 1.13
CA LEU A 159 8.03 18.96 1.66
C LEU A 159 7.66 18.01 0.51
N LEU A 160 8.02 16.74 0.66
CA LEU A 160 7.68 15.66 -0.25
C LEU A 160 6.74 14.66 0.44
N ASP A 161 5.60 14.38 -0.18
CA ASP A 161 4.63 13.39 0.25
C ASP A 161 4.67 12.19 -0.71
N LEU A 162 5.27 11.10 -0.25
CA LEU A 162 5.40 9.85 -1.00
C LEU A 162 4.14 9.00 -0.82
N GLY A 163 3.50 8.62 -1.94
CA GLY A 163 2.21 7.94 -1.92
C GLY A 163 1.12 8.84 -1.36
N CYS A 164 1.03 10.07 -1.87
CA CYS A 164 0.15 11.11 -1.33
C CYS A 164 -1.35 10.77 -1.42
N GLY A 165 -1.73 9.73 -2.17
CA GLY A 165 -3.11 9.30 -2.34
C GLY A 165 -4.02 10.45 -2.79
N THR A 166 -5.14 10.59 -2.11
CA THR A 166 -6.10 11.70 -2.33
C THR A 166 -5.69 13.02 -1.67
N GLY A 167 -4.52 13.09 -1.03
CA GLY A 167 -3.97 14.30 -0.45
C GLY A 167 -4.31 14.55 1.03
N LEU A 168 -4.72 13.54 1.79
CA LEU A 168 -5.05 13.72 3.22
C LEU A 168 -3.88 14.22 4.06
N ALA A 169 -2.64 13.80 3.77
CA ALA A 169 -1.46 14.33 4.44
C ALA A 169 -1.16 15.77 3.97
N GLY A 170 -1.41 16.06 2.70
CA GLY A 170 -1.29 17.41 2.15
C GLY A 170 -2.15 18.42 2.89
N GLU A 171 -3.43 18.14 3.11
CA GLU A 171 -4.33 19.01 3.89
C GLU A 171 -3.75 19.34 5.27
N VAL A 172 -3.18 18.35 5.96
CA VAL A 172 -2.65 18.48 7.32
C VAL A 172 -1.33 19.27 7.35
N PHE A 173 -0.46 19.06 6.36
CA PHE A 173 0.89 19.63 6.35
C PHE A 173 1.03 20.91 5.52
N ARG A 174 0.06 21.25 4.66
CA ARG A 174 0.08 22.48 3.83
C ARG A 174 0.38 23.77 4.62
N PRO A 175 -0.18 24.00 5.82
CA PRO A 175 0.10 25.21 6.59
C PRO A 175 1.58 25.38 7.01
N PHE A 176 2.35 24.30 6.97
CA PHE A 176 3.75 24.26 7.42
C PHE A 176 4.76 24.18 6.27
N ALA A 177 4.31 24.05 5.02
CA ALA A 177 5.17 23.87 3.85
C ALA A 177 5.08 25.09 2.92
N ALA A 178 6.22 25.70 2.58
CA ALA A 178 6.27 26.73 1.55
C ALA A 178 6.05 26.10 0.15
N ARG A 179 6.62 24.91 -0.07
CA ARG A 179 6.42 24.09 -1.25
C ARG A 179 6.06 22.66 -0.87
N LEU A 180 4.97 22.12 -1.42
CA LEU A 180 4.48 20.77 -1.19
C LEU A 180 4.41 19.99 -2.50
N VAL A 181 5.14 18.89 -2.57
CA VAL A 181 5.19 17.98 -3.74
C VAL A 181 4.60 16.64 -3.34
N GLY A 182 3.70 16.10 -4.17
CA GLY A 182 3.13 14.78 -3.97
C GLY A 182 3.39 13.85 -5.16
N VAL A 183 3.60 12.57 -4.86
CA VAL A 183 3.67 11.50 -5.86
C VAL A 183 2.79 10.34 -5.45
N ASP A 184 2.03 9.79 -6.39
CA ASP A 184 1.25 8.57 -6.19
C ASP A 184 1.21 7.74 -7.47
N LEU A 185 1.12 6.43 -7.32
CA LEU A 185 1.08 5.49 -8.42
C LEU A 185 -0.24 5.55 -9.21
N SER A 186 -1.33 5.92 -8.55
CA SER A 186 -2.68 5.97 -9.11
C SER A 186 -3.01 7.36 -9.67
N ALA A 187 -3.30 7.40 -10.96
CA ALA A 187 -3.77 8.64 -11.61
C ALA A 187 -5.12 9.12 -11.04
N ALA A 188 -5.96 8.19 -10.60
CA ALA A 188 -7.25 8.51 -10.00
C ALA A 188 -7.09 9.15 -8.61
N MET A 189 -6.10 8.71 -7.82
CA MET A 189 -5.73 9.35 -6.55
C MET A 189 -5.20 10.76 -6.78
N ILE A 190 -4.24 10.93 -7.69
CA ILE A 190 -3.67 12.24 -8.05
C ILE A 190 -4.76 13.22 -8.51
N ALA A 191 -5.72 12.79 -9.31
CA ALA A 191 -6.82 13.66 -9.74
C ALA A 191 -7.63 14.21 -8.55
N ARG A 192 -7.81 13.41 -7.49
CA ARG A 192 -8.48 13.85 -6.26
C ARG A 192 -7.62 14.80 -5.43
N ALA A 193 -6.34 14.50 -5.26
CA ALA A 193 -5.40 15.40 -4.59
C ALA A 193 -5.33 16.75 -5.30
N GLN A 194 -5.36 16.75 -6.65
CA GLN A 194 -5.36 17.95 -7.45
C GLN A 194 -6.64 18.80 -7.24
N ALA A 195 -7.79 18.14 -7.09
CA ALA A 195 -9.05 18.83 -6.84
C ALA A 195 -9.08 19.56 -5.47
N LYS A 196 -8.31 19.12 -4.49
CA LYS A 196 -8.16 19.77 -3.17
C LYS A 196 -7.28 21.03 -3.24
N GLY A 197 -6.30 21.07 -4.11
CA GLY A 197 -5.49 22.25 -4.37
C GLY A 197 -4.36 22.51 -3.37
N ASP A 198 -4.01 21.55 -2.51
CA ASP A 198 -3.01 21.72 -1.47
C ASP A 198 -1.56 21.59 -1.96
N TYR A 199 -1.34 20.93 -3.09
CA TYR A 199 0.00 20.65 -3.62
C TYR A 199 0.43 21.63 -4.70
N ASP A 200 1.68 22.06 -4.65
CA ASP A 200 2.32 22.87 -5.70
C ASP A 200 2.73 22.01 -6.92
N ARG A 201 2.97 20.72 -6.70
CA ARG A 201 3.30 19.76 -7.76
C ARG A 201 2.77 18.38 -7.39
N LEU A 202 2.05 17.75 -8.32
CA LEU A 202 1.59 16.36 -8.22
C LEU A 202 2.15 15.57 -9.40
N VAL A 203 2.56 14.33 -9.13
CA VAL A 203 3.13 13.43 -10.13
C VAL A 203 2.48 12.05 -10.04
N VAL A 204 2.02 11.53 -11.18
CA VAL A 204 1.63 10.11 -11.29
C VAL A 204 2.88 9.30 -11.57
N GLY A 205 3.25 8.39 -10.67
CA GLY A 205 4.44 7.58 -10.86
C GLY A 205 4.78 6.68 -9.68
N ASN A 206 5.70 5.76 -9.95
CA ASN A 206 6.30 4.91 -8.92
C ASN A 206 7.19 5.75 -8.01
N LEU A 207 7.09 5.54 -6.69
CA LEU A 207 7.84 6.32 -5.70
C LEU A 207 9.37 6.19 -5.83
N ALA A 208 9.88 4.98 -6.12
CA ALA A 208 11.32 4.75 -6.25
C ALA A 208 11.87 5.43 -7.51
N ALA A 209 11.15 5.33 -8.63
CA ALA A 209 11.50 6.02 -9.87
C ALA A 209 11.47 7.54 -9.68
N PHE A 210 10.43 8.07 -9.02
CA PHE A 210 10.31 9.49 -8.71
C PHE A 210 11.48 9.99 -7.84
N VAL A 211 11.80 9.29 -6.74
CA VAL A 211 12.91 9.66 -5.87
C VAL A 211 14.24 9.60 -6.62
N SER A 212 14.45 8.61 -7.48
CA SER A 212 15.65 8.52 -8.34
C SER A 212 15.78 9.74 -9.28
N ASP A 213 14.67 10.18 -9.87
CA ASP A 213 14.64 11.39 -10.70
C ASP A 213 14.94 12.67 -9.91
N GLU A 214 14.41 12.77 -8.68
CA GLU A 214 14.70 13.92 -7.80
C GLU A 214 16.17 13.91 -7.34
N ILE A 215 16.76 12.74 -7.10
CA ILE A 215 18.20 12.60 -6.86
C ILE A 215 19.02 13.12 -8.06
N ALA A 216 18.65 12.72 -9.26
CA ALA A 216 19.33 13.16 -10.49
C ALA A 216 19.26 14.68 -10.71
N LYS A 217 18.18 15.32 -10.22
CA LYS A 217 17.98 16.79 -10.24
C LYS A 217 18.66 17.51 -9.07
N ALA A 218 19.33 16.79 -8.16
CA ALA A 218 19.86 17.30 -6.91
C ALA A 218 18.80 18.03 -6.03
N ALA A 219 17.53 17.63 -6.14
CA ALA A 219 16.44 18.19 -5.35
C ALA A 219 16.63 17.88 -3.86
N LYS A 220 16.21 18.82 -2.99
CA LYS A 220 16.29 18.69 -1.55
C LYS A 220 14.96 19.01 -0.89
N TYR A 221 14.65 18.23 0.16
CA TYR A 221 13.44 18.34 0.94
C TYR A 221 13.76 18.41 2.43
N ASP A 222 13.14 19.35 3.14
CA ASP A 222 13.28 19.48 4.59
C ASP A 222 12.50 18.41 5.33
N LEU A 223 11.37 17.97 4.74
CA LEU A 223 10.55 16.88 5.25
C LEU A 223 10.11 15.96 4.10
N VAL A 224 10.27 14.66 4.32
CA VAL A 224 9.67 13.60 3.48
C VAL A 224 8.65 12.83 4.31
N LEU A 225 7.43 12.71 3.82
CA LEU A 225 6.34 11.96 4.43
C LEU A 225 6.05 10.67 3.65
N ALA A 226 5.60 9.63 4.36
CA ALA A 226 5.01 8.42 3.78
C ALA A 226 3.93 7.88 4.73
N ALA A 227 2.68 8.33 4.54
CA ALA A 227 1.55 7.98 5.38
C ALA A 227 0.81 6.75 4.82
N ASP A 228 0.94 5.59 5.48
CA ASP A 228 0.30 4.30 5.13
C ASP A 228 0.72 3.76 3.74
N VAL A 229 1.95 4.03 3.35
CA VAL A 229 2.54 3.67 2.05
C VAL A 229 3.44 2.44 2.17
N PHE A 230 4.27 2.39 3.19
CA PHE A 230 5.28 1.34 3.33
C PHE A 230 4.72 -0.04 3.67
N VAL A 231 3.44 -0.13 3.97
CA VAL A 231 2.70 -1.40 4.06
C VAL A 231 2.64 -2.16 2.73
N TYR A 232 3.00 -1.52 1.61
CA TYR A 232 3.10 -2.11 0.27
C TYR A 232 4.56 -2.40 -0.13
N VAL A 233 5.52 -2.13 0.74
CA VAL A 233 6.95 -2.32 0.50
C VAL A 233 7.51 -3.33 1.51
N ASN A 234 8.05 -4.44 1.02
CA ASN A 234 8.58 -5.50 1.87
C ASN A 234 9.97 -5.17 2.43
N ASP A 235 10.83 -4.50 1.65
CA ASP A 235 12.17 -4.08 2.07
C ASP A 235 12.29 -2.55 2.02
N LEU A 236 12.40 -1.93 3.19
CA LEU A 236 12.48 -0.48 3.34
C LEU A 236 13.90 0.07 3.22
N ALA A 237 14.93 -0.75 3.39
CA ALA A 237 16.31 -0.27 3.42
C ALA A 237 16.72 0.47 2.13
N PRO A 238 16.43 -0.04 0.90
CA PRO A 238 16.74 0.70 -0.33
C PRO A 238 15.97 2.01 -0.46
N VAL A 239 14.68 2.00 -0.11
CA VAL A 239 13.82 3.18 -0.20
C VAL A 239 14.27 4.27 0.77
N LEU A 240 14.60 3.91 2.01
CA LEU A 240 15.11 4.85 3.01
C LEU A 240 16.49 5.41 2.62
N ALA A 241 17.36 4.59 2.01
CA ALA A 241 18.64 5.05 1.50
C ALA A 241 18.47 6.12 0.39
N ASP A 242 17.52 5.92 -0.53
CA ASP A 242 17.24 6.89 -1.58
C ASP A 242 16.57 8.16 -1.01
N ILE A 243 15.65 8.02 -0.04
CA ILE A 243 15.06 9.16 0.68
C ILE A 243 16.16 9.99 1.33
N THR A 244 17.14 9.36 1.99
CA THR A 244 18.27 10.08 2.62
C THR A 244 19.05 10.96 1.63
N ARG A 245 19.11 10.54 0.36
CA ARG A 245 19.81 11.32 -0.70
C ARG A 245 19.05 12.56 -1.14
N VAL A 246 17.73 12.59 -1.00
CA VAL A 246 16.90 13.77 -1.31
C VAL A 246 16.59 14.63 -0.09
N LEU A 247 16.92 14.18 1.12
CA LEU A 247 16.81 15.03 2.30
C LEU A 247 17.84 16.18 2.25
N ALA A 248 17.40 17.35 2.70
CA ALA A 248 18.27 18.48 3.01
C ALA A 248 19.20 18.12 4.20
N PRO A 249 20.29 18.87 4.44
CA PRO A 249 21.05 18.75 5.69
C PRO A 249 20.11 18.89 6.88
N ARG A 250 20.14 17.91 7.81
CA ARG A 250 19.19 17.80 8.94
C ARG A 250 17.72 17.68 8.53
N GLY A 251 17.44 17.31 7.28
CA GLY A 251 16.08 17.01 6.80
C GLY A 251 15.50 15.80 7.51
N VAL A 252 14.19 15.78 7.66
CA VAL A 252 13.44 14.77 8.42
C VAL A 252 12.67 13.85 7.47
N VAL A 253 12.62 12.56 7.78
CA VAL A 253 11.65 11.63 7.20
C VAL A 253 10.69 11.17 8.30
N ALA A 254 9.39 11.16 7.97
CA ALA A 254 8.36 10.66 8.88
C ALA A 254 7.40 9.73 8.12
N PHE A 255 7.18 8.54 8.67
CA PHE A 255 6.34 7.53 8.01
C PHE A 255 5.60 6.65 9.01
N THR A 256 4.57 5.96 8.51
CA THR A 256 3.85 4.93 9.27
C THR A 256 4.01 3.57 8.62
N VAL A 257 4.01 2.53 9.44
CA VAL A 257 3.98 1.11 9.02
C VAL A 257 2.98 0.34 9.87
N GLU A 258 2.44 -0.75 9.34
CA GLU A 258 1.87 -1.80 10.19
C GLU A 258 2.98 -2.57 10.88
N THR A 259 2.73 -3.07 12.09
CA THR A 259 3.76 -3.75 12.89
C THR A 259 3.30 -5.10 13.44
N HIS A 260 4.26 -5.90 13.83
CA HIS A 260 4.10 -7.18 14.53
C HIS A 260 5.20 -7.36 15.58
N PHE A 261 5.04 -8.36 16.45
CA PHE A 261 5.96 -8.57 17.57
C PHE A 261 7.25 -9.31 17.20
N ASP A 262 7.25 -10.04 16.07
CA ASP A 262 8.41 -10.82 15.64
C ASP A 262 9.45 -9.94 14.93
N ALA A 263 10.65 -10.48 14.73
CA ALA A 263 11.69 -9.81 13.96
C ALA A 263 11.40 -9.84 12.45
N GLY A 264 11.89 -8.83 11.72
CA GLY A 264 11.85 -8.80 10.26
C GLY A 264 10.55 -8.23 9.69
N VAL A 265 10.16 -8.74 8.53
CA VAL A 265 8.99 -8.30 7.77
C VAL A 265 8.07 -9.49 7.50
N THR A 266 6.78 -9.31 7.72
CA THR A 266 5.77 -10.35 7.54
C THR A 266 4.65 -9.88 6.62
N LEU A 267 4.24 -10.74 5.68
CA LEU A 267 3.02 -10.53 4.89
C LEU A 267 1.81 -10.96 5.72
N LEU A 268 0.96 -10.01 6.03
CA LEU A 268 -0.27 -10.25 6.80
C LEU A 268 -1.37 -10.90 5.94
N PRO A 269 -2.39 -11.51 6.56
CA PRO A 269 -3.58 -12.00 5.85
C PRO A 269 -4.31 -10.92 5.03
N THR A 270 -4.13 -9.65 5.39
CA THR A 270 -4.63 -8.47 4.66
C THR A 270 -3.87 -8.18 3.37
N LEU A 271 -2.86 -8.97 3.03
CA LEU A 271 -1.90 -8.75 1.94
C LEU A 271 -1.14 -7.42 2.07
N ARG A 272 -0.87 -6.98 3.29
CA ARG A 272 0.02 -5.86 3.59
C ARG A 272 1.24 -6.37 4.34
N PHE A 273 2.34 -5.64 4.23
CA PHE A 273 3.54 -5.93 5.00
C PHE A 273 3.48 -5.25 6.36
N ALA A 274 3.77 -6.03 7.39
CA ALA A 274 4.04 -5.51 8.72
C ALA A 274 5.54 -5.61 9.00
N HIS A 275 6.09 -4.57 9.64
CA HIS A 275 7.51 -4.43 9.90
C HIS A 275 7.76 -4.48 11.40
N GLY A 276 8.66 -5.38 11.83
CA GLY A 276 9.09 -5.48 13.21
C GLY A 276 9.93 -4.27 13.65
N GLU A 277 9.86 -3.91 14.92
CA GLU A 277 10.58 -2.75 15.45
C GLU A 277 12.10 -2.84 15.24
N LEU A 278 12.69 -4.01 15.49
CA LEU A 278 14.13 -4.21 15.30
C LEU A 278 14.55 -4.02 13.84
N TYR A 279 13.78 -4.56 12.90
CA TYR A 279 14.01 -4.34 11.48
C TYR A 279 13.99 -2.86 11.10
N LEU A 280 13.04 -2.08 11.64
CA LEU A 280 12.95 -0.64 11.37
C LEU A 280 14.14 0.13 11.89
N ARG A 281 14.59 -0.18 13.10
CA ARG A 281 15.80 0.42 13.70
C ARG A 281 17.04 0.17 12.84
N ASP A 282 17.20 -1.05 12.38
CA ASP A 282 18.31 -1.45 11.51
C ASP A 282 18.22 -0.78 10.14
N ALA A 283 17.03 -0.78 9.50
CA ALA A 283 16.82 -0.17 8.20
C ALA A 283 17.07 1.35 8.21
N VAL A 284 16.62 2.05 9.25
CA VAL A 284 16.87 3.48 9.46
C VAL A 284 18.36 3.75 9.63
N ALA A 285 19.04 2.96 10.46
CA ALA A 285 20.49 3.12 10.71
C ALA A 285 21.33 2.84 9.45
N VAL A 286 21.02 1.76 8.72
CA VAL A 286 21.70 1.39 7.46
C VAL A 286 21.50 2.47 6.39
N ALA A 287 20.36 3.14 6.36
CA ALA A 287 20.10 4.27 5.47
C ALA A 287 20.87 5.55 5.82
N GLY A 288 21.63 5.59 6.92
CA GLY A 288 22.37 6.77 7.38
C GLY A 288 21.45 7.81 8.01
N LEU A 289 20.36 7.39 8.62
CA LEU A 289 19.42 8.21 9.36
C LEU A 289 19.58 7.96 10.87
N GLU A 290 19.34 9.01 11.65
CA GLU A 290 19.23 8.92 13.11
C GLU A 290 17.75 8.83 13.50
N LEU A 291 17.39 7.79 14.24
CA LEU A 291 16.02 7.57 14.71
C LEU A 291 15.71 8.52 15.89
N LEU A 292 14.74 9.40 15.73
CA LEU A 292 14.34 10.39 16.73
C LEU A 292 13.07 10.01 17.50
N ALA A 293 12.14 9.32 16.82
CA ALA A 293 10.92 8.78 17.43
C ALA A 293 10.51 7.47 16.75
N LEU A 294 10.05 6.53 17.57
CA LEU A 294 9.42 5.28 17.14
C LEU A 294 8.34 4.98 18.17
N GLU A 295 7.08 5.25 17.79
CA GLU A 295 5.93 5.23 18.70
C GLU A 295 4.88 4.25 18.20
N GLN A 296 4.37 3.41 19.10
CA GLN A 296 3.25 2.54 18.79
C GLN A 296 1.95 3.33 18.70
N ALA A 297 1.18 3.10 17.65
CA ALA A 297 -0.11 3.74 17.45
C ALA A 297 -1.08 2.85 16.66
N ALA A 298 -2.36 3.03 16.90
CA ALA A 298 -3.37 2.52 15.99
C ALA A 298 -3.49 3.49 14.80
N ILE A 299 -3.02 3.05 13.63
CA ILE A 299 -3.02 3.89 12.41
C ILE A 299 -4.44 4.06 11.88
N ARG A 300 -5.24 3.00 11.97
CA ARG A 300 -6.65 2.94 11.57
C ARG A 300 -7.37 1.82 12.31
N THR A 301 -8.65 1.71 12.07
CA THR A 301 -9.48 0.62 12.61
C THR A 301 -10.03 -0.21 11.44
N GLU A 302 -9.88 -1.53 11.47
CA GLU A 302 -10.48 -2.44 10.50
C GLU A 302 -11.48 -3.38 11.18
N LYS A 303 -12.72 -3.40 10.71
CA LYS A 303 -13.81 -4.21 11.31
C LYS A 303 -13.94 -4.01 12.84
N GLY A 304 -13.78 -2.76 13.29
CA GLY A 304 -13.84 -2.41 14.72
C GLY A 304 -12.58 -2.76 15.52
N THR A 305 -11.55 -3.34 14.92
CA THR A 305 -10.29 -3.68 15.58
C THR A 305 -9.20 -2.68 15.20
N PRO A 306 -8.49 -2.08 16.18
CA PRO A 306 -7.34 -1.22 15.89
C PRO A 306 -6.24 -1.99 15.17
N VAL A 307 -5.73 -1.40 14.08
CA VAL A 307 -4.56 -1.92 13.36
C VAL A 307 -3.30 -1.39 14.02
N ALA A 308 -2.53 -2.30 14.60
CA ALA A 308 -1.27 -1.97 15.25
C ALA A 308 -0.25 -1.44 14.22
N GLY A 309 0.36 -0.31 14.54
CA GLY A 309 1.38 0.29 13.70
C GLY A 309 2.42 1.04 14.49
N LEU A 310 3.43 1.50 13.77
CA LEU A 310 4.50 2.35 14.29
C LEU A 310 4.54 3.66 13.51
N VAL A 311 4.68 4.75 14.24
CA VAL A 311 5.01 6.08 13.73
C VAL A 311 6.51 6.27 13.90
N VAL A 312 7.21 6.52 12.81
CA VAL A 312 8.67 6.65 12.78
C VAL A 312 9.03 8.05 12.34
N VAL A 313 9.93 8.70 13.07
CA VAL A 313 10.56 9.98 12.68
C VAL A 313 12.06 9.80 12.78
N ALA A 314 12.77 10.10 11.69
CA ALA A 314 14.21 10.03 11.63
C ALA A 314 14.79 11.27 10.92
N ILE A 315 16.03 11.61 11.20
CA ILE A 315 16.73 12.79 10.66
C ILE A 315 17.95 12.37 9.87
N SER A 316 18.27 13.11 8.81
CA SER A 316 19.54 12.92 8.09
C SER A 316 20.72 13.26 9.00
N ALA A 317 21.63 12.30 9.18
CA ALA A 317 22.89 12.53 9.91
C ALA A 317 23.88 13.45 9.15
N ARG A 318 23.57 13.81 7.90
CA ARG A 318 24.41 14.72 7.10
C ARG A 318 24.28 16.14 7.61
N THR A 319 25.41 16.74 7.94
CA THR A 319 25.55 18.17 8.31
C THR A 319 25.61 19.05 7.08
#